data_8498c7ad3d667e8640cf33ebc2cf933e
#
_entry.id   8498c7ad3d667e8640cf33ebc2cf933e
#
_cell.length_a   1.000
_cell.length_b   1.000
_cell.length_c   1.000
_cell.angle_alpha   90.00
_cell.angle_beta   90.00
_cell.angle_gamma   90.00
#
_symmetry.space_group_name_H-M   'P 1'
#
loop_
_entity.id
_entity.type
_entity.pdbx_description
1 polymer ?
#
loop_
_entity_poly.entity_id
_entity_poly.type
_entity_poly.pdbx_seq_one_letter_code
_entity_poly.pdbx_strand_id
1 'polypeptide(L)'
;YYMNIPGSCNFETQDQDWTTVCGLTQDTTDDFDWNISNSAAQTGPHTDHTPGRGQSFLYVNSSTQKEGNSARIITTKFFPASLGVCRVRFWFWMFASRQTGVLKVYTVEEHGMDILMWSSSRNEENKW
;
A
#
# COMPACT_ATOMS: atom_id res chain seq x y z
N TYR A 1 -1.14 -8.71 -22.21
CA TYR A 1 -1.99 -9.65 -21.45
C TYR A 1 -1.66 -9.52 -19.97
N TYR A 2 -2.40 -8.66 -19.25
CA TYR A 2 -2.39 -8.69 -17.80
C TYR A 2 -3.17 -9.95 -17.38
N MET A 3 -2.46 -10.97 -16.93
CA MET A 3 -3.10 -12.06 -16.20
C MET A 3 -3.79 -11.45 -14.99
N ASN A 4 -5.06 -11.74 -14.83
CA ASN A 4 -5.83 -11.31 -13.69
C ASN A 4 -5.38 -12.13 -12.47
N ILE A 5 -4.23 -11.73 -11.90
CA ILE A 5 -3.66 -12.41 -10.73
C ILE A 5 -4.48 -11.98 -9.53
N PRO A 6 -5.13 -12.90 -8.81
CA PRO A 6 -5.89 -12.56 -7.62
C PRO A 6 -5.05 -11.73 -6.64
N GLY A 7 -5.62 -10.62 -6.15
CA GLY A 7 -4.95 -9.72 -5.23
C GLY A 7 -4.02 -8.69 -5.87
N SER A 8 -3.86 -8.70 -7.19
CA SER A 8 -3.09 -7.68 -7.91
C SER A 8 -3.91 -6.43 -8.13
N CYS A 9 -3.30 -5.25 -7.90
CA CYS A 9 -3.93 -3.96 -8.19
C CYS A 9 -2.87 -2.94 -8.62
N ASN A 10 -3.21 -2.13 -9.64
CA ASN A 10 -2.38 -1.02 -10.10
C ASN A 10 -2.89 0.35 -9.63
N PHE A 11 -4.00 0.38 -8.88
CA PHE A 11 -4.66 1.59 -8.38
C PHE A 11 -5.21 2.55 -9.45
N GLU A 12 -5.26 2.15 -10.70
CA GLU A 12 -5.87 2.90 -11.79
C GLU A 12 -7.39 2.69 -11.82
N THR A 13 -8.10 3.34 -10.92
CA THR A 13 -9.51 3.02 -10.63
C THR A 13 -10.53 3.94 -11.31
N GLN A 14 -10.10 4.96 -12.04
CA GLN A 14 -10.97 5.83 -12.87
C GLN A 14 -12.26 6.28 -12.16
N ASP A 15 -12.14 6.97 -11.05
CA ASP A 15 -13.27 7.47 -10.24
C ASP A 15 -14.10 6.40 -9.50
N GLN A 16 -13.73 5.13 -9.59
CA GLN A 16 -14.33 4.07 -8.78
C GLN A 16 -13.64 3.99 -7.41
N ASP A 17 -14.36 3.44 -6.43
CA ASP A 17 -13.79 3.17 -5.12
C ASP A 17 -12.65 2.15 -5.23
N TRP A 18 -11.41 2.61 -5.00
CA TRP A 18 -10.21 1.79 -5.12
C TRP A 18 -10.20 0.59 -4.16
N THR A 19 -10.82 0.71 -2.99
CA THR A 19 -10.91 -0.39 -2.03
C THR A 19 -11.72 -1.54 -2.61
N THR A 20 -12.84 -1.27 -3.22
CA THR A 20 -13.67 -2.27 -3.89
C THR A 20 -12.97 -2.86 -5.12
N VAL A 21 -12.39 -2.02 -5.96
CA VAL A 21 -11.71 -2.47 -7.20
C VAL A 21 -10.49 -3.32 -6.90
N CYS A 22 -9.69 -2.93 -5.91
CA CYS A 22 -8.47 -3.65 -5.52
C CYS A 22 -8.73 -4.80 -4.54
N GLY A 23 -9.93 -4.96 -4.03
CA GLY A 23 -10.25 -5.99 -3.03
C GLY A 23 -9.53 -5.76 -1.70
N LEU A 24 -9.43 -4.50 -1.28
CA LEU A 24 -8.80 -4.07 -0.04
C LEU A 24 -9.83 -3.45 0.90
N THR A 25 -9.51 -3.41 2.18
CA THR A 25 -10.33 -2.79 3.22
C THR A 25 -9.43 -1.95 4.12
N GLN A 26 -9.88 -0.74 4.44
CA GLN A 26 -9.25 0.08 5.48
C GLN A 26 -9.52 -0.54 6.85
N ASP A 27 -8.50 -0.63 7.68
CA ASP A 27 -8.68 -1.00 9.07
C ASP A 27 -9.39 0.15 9.80
N THR A 28 -10.42 -0.14 10.55
CA THR A 28 -11.18 0.85 11.32
C THR A 28 -10.68 0.98 12.76
N THR A 29 -9.68 0.19 13.15
CA THR A 29 -9.10 0.15 14.49
C THR A 29 -7.73 0.84 14.55
N ASP A 30 -7.23 1.33 13.43
CA ASP A 30 -6.01 2.11 13.32
C ASP A 30 -6.27 3.63 13.49
N ASP A 31 -5.28 4.45 13.24
CA ASP A 31 -5.34 5.88 13.57
C ASP A 31 -5.74 6.76 12.38
N PHE A 32 -5.41 6.33 11.16
CA PHE A 32 -5.73 7.09 9.94
C PHE A 32 -5.72 6.18 8.71
N ASP A 33 -6.14 6.70 7.57
CA ASP A 33 -6.42 5.92 6.37
C ASP A 33 -5.38 6.09 5.26
N TRP A 34 -5.25 5.07 4.42
CA TRP A 34 -4.62 5.15 3.13
C TRP A 34 -5.53 5.87 2.13
N ASN A 35 -4.94 6.63 1.24
CA ASN A 35 -5.65 7.37 0.19
C ASN A 35 -5.03 7.12 -1.17
N ILE A 36 -5.77 7.45 -2.22
CA ILE A 36 -5.27 7.38 -3.60
C ILE A 36 -5.01 8.78 -4.13
N SER A 37 -3.95 8.95 -4.89
CA SER A 37 -3.62 10.21 -5.58
C SER A 37 -2.95 9.94 -6.91
N ASN A 38 -3.07 10.89 -7.81
CA ASN A 38 -2.34 10.94 -9.08
C ASN A 38 -1.31 12.07 -9.13
N SER A 39 -1.17 12.81 -8.05
CA SER A 39 -0.22 13.91 -7.95
C SER A 39 0.42 13.95 -6.57
N ALA A 40 1.70 14.30 -6.55
CA ALA A 40 2.45 14.39 -5.31
C ALA A 40 2.11 15.66 -4.51
N ALA A 41 1.98 15.51 -3.21
CA ALA A 41 2.27 16.58 -2.28
C ALA A 41 3.78 16.95 -2.36
N GLN A 42 4.18 18.04 -1.74
CA GLN A 42 5.56 18.58 -1.84
C GLN A 42 6.69 17.58 -1.56
N THR A 43 6.41 16.48 -0.89
CA THR A 43 7.38 15.44 -0.49
C THR A 43 7.11 14.06 -1.07
N GLY A 44 6.08 13.92 -1.90
CA GLY A 44 5.73 12.64 -2.54
C GLY A 44 6.33 12.47 -3.93
N PRO A 45 6.09 11.34 -4.57
CA PRO A 45 6.55 11.09 -5.93
C PRO A 45 5.82 12.03 -6.91
N HIS A 46 6.56 12.55 -7.88
CA HIS A 46 5.99 13.41 -8.92
C HIS A 46 5.21 12.62 -9.97
N THR A 47 5.48 11.33 -10.07
CA THR A 47 4.83 10.41 -11.01
C THR A 47 4.65 9.06 -10.35
N ASP A 48 3.68 8.29 -10.82
CA ASP A 48 3.56 6.88 -10.49
C ASP A 48 4.80 6.10 -10.97
N HIS A 49 5.11 4.99 -10.31
CA HIS A 49 6.17 4.08 -10.74
C HIS A 49 5.93 3.54 -12.15
N THR A 50 4.70 3.18 -12.46
CA THR A 50 4.34 2.60 -13.76
C THR A 50 3.81 3.67 -14.69
N PRO A 51 4.57 4.08 -15.73
CA PRO A 51 4.09 5.06 -16.70
C PRO A 51 2.90 4.48 -17.47
N GLY A 52 1.79 5.22 -17.51
CA GLY A 52 0.59 4.78 -18.18
C GLY A 52 -0.55 5.79 -18.07
N ARG A 53 -1.74 5.32 -18.37
CA ARG A 53 -2.96 6.11 -18.23
C ARG A 53 -3.40 6.13 -16.77
N GLY A 54 -3.52 7.31 -16.19
CA GLY A 54 -4.05 7.53 -14.86
C GLY A 54 -3.01 7.93 -13.82
N GLN A 55 -1.88 7.26 -13.78
CA GLN A 55 -0.75 7.56 -12.88
C GLN A 55 -1.12 7.62 -11.39
N SER A 56 -2.03 6.78 -10.95
CA SER A 56 -2.50 6.76 -9.56
C SER A 56 -1.68 5.84 -8.68
N PHE A 57 -1.45 6.27 -7.46
CA PHE A 57 -0.76 5.50 -6.43
C PHE A 57 -1.44 5.64 -5.07
N LEU A 58 -1.24 4.66 -4.24
CA LEU A 58 -1.72 4.65 -2.87
C LEU A 58 -0.72 5.36 -1.96
N TYR A 59 -1.20 6.22 -1.06
CA TYR A 59 -0.33 6.96 -0.16
C TYR A 59 -0.93 7.14 1.23
N VAL A 60 -0.07 7.40 2.19
CA VAL A 60 -0.42 7.90 3.51
C VAL A 60 0.21 9.28 3.74
N ASN A 61 -0.54 10.18 4.34
CA ASN A 61 -0.02 11.47 4.76
C ASN A 61 0.15 11.48 6.29
N SER A 62 1.38 11.38 6.72
CA SER A 62 1.73 11.36 8.14
C SER A 62 2.02 12.73 8.74
N SER A 63 1.93 13.82 7.97
CA SER A 63 2.33 15.17 8.40
C SER A 63 1.53 15.70 9.60
N THR A 64 0.30 15.25 9.76
CA THR A 64 -0.60 15.62 10.86
C THR A 64 -0.71 14.55 11.93
N GLN A 65 0.01 13.44 11.78
CA GLN A 65 -0.04 12.30 12.69
C GLN A 65 1.01 12.42 13.80
N LYS A 66 0.78 11.68 14.88
CA LYS A 66 1.69 11.58 16.02
C LYS A 66 2.57 10.33 15.90
N GLU A 67 3.70 10.34 16.56
CA GLU A 67 4.54 9.16 16.70
C GLU A 67 3.74 7.99 17.29
N GLY A 68 3.86 6.82 16.67
CA GLY A 68 3.12 5.61 17.04
C GLY A 68 1.79 5.44 16.30
N ASN A 69 1.28 6.47 15.60
CA ASN A 69 0.07 6.32 14.79
C ASN A 69 0.32 5.41 13.58
N SER A 70 -0.70 4.66 13.21
CA SER A 70 -0.66 3.68 12.14
C SER A 70 -1.82 3.82 11.15
N ALA A 71 -1.56 3.47 9.90
CA ALA A 71 -2.57 3.30 8.86
C ALA A 71 -2.42 1.91 8.25
N ARG A 72 -3.49 1.13 8.24
CA ARG A 72 -3.47 -0.26 7.82
C ARG A 72 -4.55 -0.56 6.78
N ILE A 73 -4.16 -1.29 5.75
CA ILE A 73 -5.09 -1.88 4.78
C ILE A 73 -4.93 -3.39 4.76
N ILE A 74 -6.02 -4.08 4.56
CA ILE A 74 -6.06 -5.55 4.52
C ILE A 74 -6.83 -6.02 3.28
N THR A 75 -6.54 -7.22 2.81
CA THR A 75 -7.33 -7.84 1.75
C THR A 75 -8.71 -8.22 2.27
N THR A 76 -9.77 -7.98 1.47
CA THR A 76 -11.16 -8.30 1.87
C THR A 76 -11.43 -9.78 1.94
N LYS A 77 -10.62 -10.60 1.26
CA LYS A 77 -10.79 -12.05 1.17
C LYS A 77 -9.50 -12.76 1.53
N PHE A 78 -9.63 -13.95 2.12
CA PHE A 78 -8.52 -14.88 2.25
C PHE A 78 -8.22 -15.52 0.89
N PHE A 79 -6.94 -15.64 0.59
CA PHE A 79 -6.49 -16.39 -0.59
C PHE A 79 -6.34 -17.86 -0.24
N PRO A 80 -6.68 -18.78 -1.16
CA PRO A 80 -6.43 -20.20 -0.95
C PRO A 80 -4.93 -20.46 -0.85
N ALA A 81 -4.57 -21.56 -0.20
CA ALA A 81 -3.17 -22.01 -0.13
C ALA A 81 -2.59 -22.19 -1.55
N SER A 82 -1.41 -21.67 -1.76
CA SER A 82 -0.70 -21.82 -3.04
C SER A 82 -0.10 -23.22 -3.17
N LEU A 83 -0.08 -23.74 -4.40
CA LEU A 83 0.60 -25.00 -4.70
C LEU A 83 2.12 -24.87 -4.82
N GLY A 84 2.63 -23.68 -4.67
CA GLY A 84 4.05 -23.38 -4.77
C GLY A 84 4.40 -22.11 -4.00
N VAL A 85 5.45 -21.43 -4.44
CA VAL A 85 5.89 -20.19 -3.80
C VAL A 85 4.88 -19.07 -4.07
N CYS A 86 4.32 -18.50 -2.99
CA CYS A 86 3.53 -17.29 -3.06
C CYS A 86 4.42 -16.07 -2.80
N ARG A 87 4.28 -15.03 -3.61
CA ARG A 87 5.06 -13.81 -3.47
C ARG A 87 4.16 -12.59 -3.52
N VAL A 88 4.46 -11.60 -2.67
CA VAL A 88 3.92 -10.25 -2.77
C VAL A 88 4.97 -9.37 -3.42
N ARG A 89 4.60 -8.65 -4.47
CA ARG A 89 5.47 -7.72 -5.17
C ARG A 89 4.79 -6.36 -5.22
N PHE A 90 5.55 -5.32 -4.88
CA PHE A 90 5.05 -3.95 -4.92
C PHE A 90 6.22 -2.99 -5.10
N TRP A 91 5.90 -1.79 -5.59
CA TRP A 91 6.80 -0.66 -5.60
C TRP A 91 6.38 0.31 -4.50
N PHE A 92 7.34 0.90 -3.84
CA PHE A 92 7.06 1.84 -2.77
C PHE A 92 8.01 3.04 -2.82
N TRP A 93 7.48 4.15 -2.36
CA TRP A 93 8.19 5.39 -2.18
C TRP A 93 8.14 5.78 -0.72
N MET A 94 9.27 6.11 -0.15
CA MET A 94 9.37 6.46 1.25
C MET A 94 10.38 7.55 1.44
N PHE A 95 9.88 8.78 1.60
CA PHE A 95 10.71 9.96 1.73
C PHE A 95 10.14 10.89 2.79
N ALA A 96 11.01 11.41 3.66
CA ALA A 96 10.70 12.49 4.58
C ALA A 96 11.94 13.33 4.87
N SER A 97 11.74 14.60 5.14
CA SER A 97 12.81 15.54 5.44
C SER A 97 13.48 15.31 6.80
N ARG A 98 12.83 14.59 7.70
CA ARG A 98 13.33 14.35 9.07
C ARG A 98 13.29 12.88 9.46
N GLN A 99 12.11 12.31 9.61
CA GLN A 99 11.91 10.95 10.08
C GLN A 99 10.84 10.26 9.25
N THR A 100 11.20 9.13 8.64
CA THR A 100 10.25 8.24 7.96
C THR A 100 9.63 7.29 8.98
N GLY A 101 8.38 6.91 8.74
CA GLY A 101 7.78 5.79 9.43
C GLY A 101 8.38 4.45 9.03
N VAL A 102 7.69 3.38 9.38
CA VAL A 102 8.04 2.01 8.97
C VAL A 102 6.90 1.46 8.13
N LEU A 103 7.21 1.01 6.92
CA LEU A 103 6.27 0.24 6.11
C LEU A 103 6.45 -1.24 6.43
N LYS A 104 5.35 -1.91 6.75
CA LYS A 104 5.35 -3.33 7.12
C LYS A 104 4.34 -4.10 6.28
N VAL A 105 4.68 -5.33 5.94
CA VAL A 105 3.79 -6.28 5.27
C VAL A 105 3.62 -7.50 6.16
N TYR A 106 2.37 -7.85 6.41
CA TYR A 106 1.99 -9.01 7.21
C TYR A 106 1.19 -10.01 6.39
N THR A 107 1.30 -11.28 6.74
CA THR A 107 0.26 -12.26 6.45
C THR A 107 -0.64 -12.41 7.66
N VAL A 108 -1.95 -12.52 7.41
CA VAL A 108 -2.95 -12.74 8.44
C VAL A 108 -3.56 -14.11 8.24
N GLU A 109 -3.41 -14.98 9.22
CA GLU A 109 -4.03 -16.30 9.20
C GLU A 109 -5.52 -16.22 9.58
N GLU A 110 -6.30 -17.20 9.15
CA GLU A 110 -7.74 -17.26 9.37
C GLU A 110 -8.13 -17.15 10.86
N HIS A 111 -7.25 -17.54 11.77
CA HIS A 111 -7.44 -17.48 13.22
C HIS A 111 -6.79 -16.28 13.90
N GLY A 112 -6.44 -15.25 13.13
CA GLY A 112 -6.19 -13.91 13.64
C GLY A 112 -4.77 -13.58 14.07
N MET A 113 -3.77 -14.38 13.73
CA MET A 113 -2.37 -14.01 14.01
C MET A 113 -1.74 -13.29 12.81
N ASP A 114 -1.23 -12.09 13.07
CA ASP A 114 -0.42 -11.33 12.10
C ASP A 114 1.03 -11.81 12.13
N ILE A 115 1.54 -12.24 11.00
CA ILE A 115 2.93 -12.67 10.85
C ILE A 115 3.67 -11.63 10.00
N LEU A 116 4.67 -10.95 10.58
CA LEU A 116 5.49 -9.99 9.85
C LEU A 116 6.33 -10.70 8.80
N MET A 117 6.12 -10.33 7.53
CA MET A 117 6.84 -10.90 6.40
C MET A 117 7.99 -9.99 5.95
N TRP A 118 7.80 -8.68 6.02
CA TRP A 118 8.76 -7.70 5.55
C TRP A 118 8.53 -6.35 6.20
N SER A 119 9.61 -5.58 6.38
CA SER A 119 9.53 -4.20 6.83
C SER A 119 10.65 -3.35 6.24
N SER A 120 10.39 -2.06 6.06
CA SER A 120 11.38 -1.08 5.68
C SER A 120 11.15 0.24 6.41
N SER A 121 12.24 0.83 6.86
CA SER A 121 12.28 2.19 7.42
C SER A 121 13.23 3.10 6.63
N ARG A 122 13.64 2.69 5.44
CA ARG A 122 14.59 3.44 4.63
C ARG A 122 13.97 4.73 4.11
N ASN A 123 14.65 5.82 4.37
CA ASN A 123 14.46 7.09 3.68
C ASN A 123 15.25 7.01 2.37
N GLU A 124 14.60 6.54 1.31
CA GLU A 124 15.25 6.49 0.00
C GLU A 124 14.99 7.80 -0.74
N GLU A 125 16.08 8.41 -1.20
CA GLU A 125 16.02 9.68 -1.90
C GLU A 125 15.19 9.54 -3.19
N ASN A 126 14.02 10.17 -3.17
CA ASN A 126 13.25 10.60 -4.34
C ASN A 126 13.15 9.57 -5.50
N LYS A 127 12.95 8.29 -5.20
CA LYS A 127 12.76 7.22 -6.21
C LYS A 127 11.87 6.10 -5.70
N TRP A 128 11.22 5.47 -6.64
CA TRP A 128 10.46 4.22 -6.40
C TRP A 128 11.37 3.02 -6.16
#